data_b1f00a73c92a3962b34314dd7b39ffb4
#
_entry.id   b1f00a73c92a3962b34314dd7b39ffb4
#
_cell.length_a   1.000
_cell.length_b   1.000
_cell.length_c   1.000
_cell.angle_alpha   90.00
_cell.angle_beta   90.00
_cell.angle_gamma   90.00
#
_symmetry.space_group_name_H-M   'P 1'
#
loop_
_entity.id
_entity.type
_entity.pdbx_description
1 polymer ?
#
loop_
_entity_poly.entity_id
_entity_poly.type
_entity_poly.pdbx_seq_one_letter_code
_entity_poly.pdbx_strand_id
1 'polypeptide(L)'
;MEDIVIKSVIKVCKREELSENERKLIDSAIESTNNSYSPYSHFRVGAAVLLDDGNIIPGCNQENAAFGVTICAERSALFAAGAMHPDKKVVAIAITARDENGNLLEQPVTPCGSCRQALIEAETRYGGKITILLYGTNAIYRIDGIAQLMPLSFSTYS
;
A
#
# COMPACT_ATOMS: atom_id res chain seq x y z
N MET A 1 4.94 23.93 29.13
CA MET A 1 5.18 23.01 28.01
C MET A 1 4.01 22.04 27.98
N GLU A 2 3.32 21.88 26.86
CA GLU A 2 2.16 20.99 26.72
C GLU A 2 2.49 19.86 25.75
N ASP A 3 2.03 18.65 26.04
CA ASP A 3 2.22 17.49 25.18
C ASP A 3 1.01 17.29 24.26
N ILE A 4 1.26 17.02 22.96
CA ILE A 4 0.24 16.54 22.04
C ILE A 4 0.38 15.03 21.93
N VAL A 5 -0.63 14.29 22.37
CA VAL A 5 -0.64 12.83 22.29
C VAL A 5 -1.42 12.39 21.06
N ILE A 6 -0.76 11.62 20.17
CA ILE A 6 -1.36 11.06 18.97
C ILE A 6 -1.42 9.55 19.11
N LYS A 7 -2.60 8.97 18.91
CA LYS A 7 -2.84 7.53 18.96
C LYS A 7 -2.94 6.95 17.54
N SER A 8 -2.19 5.89 17.27
CA SER A 8 -2.35 5.06 16.06
C SER A 8 -3.00 3.74 16.42
N VAL A 9 -3.97 3.29 15.60
CA VAL A 9 -4.67 2.02 15.77
C VAL A 9 -4.40 1.14 14.56
N ILE A 10 -3.80 -0.02 14.80
CA ILE A 10 -3.52 -1.04 13.80
C ILE A 10 -4.24 -2.31 14.25
N LYS A 11 -5.16 -2.81 13.42
CA LYS A 11 -5.86 -4.06 13.69
C LYS A 11 -5.02 -5.22 13.14
N VAL A 12 -4.72 -6.18 13.98
CA VAL A 12 -4.10 -7.44 13.57
C VAL A 12 -5.22 -8.45 13.35
N CYS A 13 -5.32 -8.98 12.15
CA CYS A 13 -6.39 -9.90 11.78
C CYS A 13 -5.88 -11.10 10.99
N LYS A 14 -6.75 -12.09 10.83
CA LYS A 14 -6.55 -13.25 9.98
C LYS A 14 -7.32 -13.08 8.67
N ARG A 15 -6.96 -13.87 7.67
CA ARG A 15 -7.56 -13.77 6.33
C ARG A 15 -9.07 -14.02 6.31
N GLU A 16 -9.57 -14.93 7.14
CA GLU A 16 -10.99 -15.25 7.27
C GLU A 16 -11.85 -14.12 7.85
N GLU A 17 -11.22 -13.15 8.53
CA GLU A 17 -11.89 -11.97 9.09
C GLU A 17 -12.05 -10.84 8.06
N LEU A 18 -11.44 -10.97 6.89
CA LEU A 18 -11.50 -10.00 5.80
C LEU A 18 -12.70 -10.24 4.89
N SER A 19 -13.22 -9.18 4.29
CA SER A 19 -14.23 -9.25 3.25
C SER A 19 -13.69 -9.95 2.00
N GLU A 20 -14.58 -10.40 1.12
CA GLU A 20 -14.19 -11.03 -0.16
C GLU A 20 -13.34 -10.08 -1.01
N ASN A 21 -13.71 -8.80 -1.09
CA ASN A 21 -12.95 -7.82 -1.86
C ASN A 21 -11.55 -7.57 -1.28
N GLU A 22 -11.43 -7.52 0.05
CA GLU A 22 -10.13 -7.38 0.70
C GLU A 22 -9.24 -8.60 0.46
N ARG A 23 -9.80 -9.81 0.47
CA ARG A 23 -9.06 -11.03 0.11
C ARG A 23 -8.57 -11.02 -1.33
N LYS A 24 -9.44 -10.66 -2.28
CA LYS A 24 -9.06 -10.53 -3.71
C LYS A 24 -7.98 -9.47 -3.92
N LEU A 25 -8.05 -8.38 -3.18
CA LEU A 25 -7.05 -7.31 -3.23
C LEU A 25 -5.67 -7.82 -2.76
N ILE A 26 -5.63 -8.57 -1.67
CA ILE A 26 -4.40 -9.22 -1.18
C ILE A 26 -3.86 -10.21 -2.22
N ASP A 27 -4.71 -11.04 -2.82
CA ASP A 27 -4.30 -12.00 -3.85
C ASP A 27 -3.68 -11.31 -5.06
N SER A 28 -4.24 -10.19 -5.49
CA SER A 28 -3.67 -9.37 -6.56
C SER A 28 -2.31 -8.77 -6.17
N ALA A 29 -2.14 -8.31 -4.94
CA ALA A 29 -0.85 -7.84 -4.45
C ALA A 29 0.20 -8.96 -4.41
N ILE A 30 -0.18 -10.16 -3.96
CA ILE A 30 0.70 -11.34 -3.96
C ILE A 30 1.14 -11.70 -5.38
N GLU A 31 0.21 -11.76 -6.32
CA GLU A 31 0.50 -12.05 -7.72
C GLU A 31 1.45 -11.01 -8.33
N SER A 32 1.25 -9.73 -8.01
CA SER A 32 2.07 -8.62 -8.50
C SER A 32 3.54 -8.72 -8.13
N THR A 33 3.88 -9.43 -7.04
CA THR A 33 5.29 -9.66 -6.67
C THR A 33 6.08 -10.40 -7.75
N ASN A 34 5.40 -11.19 -8.59
CA ASN A 34 6.05 -11.95 -9.68
C ASN A 34 6.57 -11.05 -10.79
N ASN A 35 6.00 -9.87 -10.96
CA ASN A 35 6.37 -8.88 -11.98
C ASN A 35 7.36 -7.83 -11.45
N SER A 36 7.78 -7.92 -10.20
CA SER A 36 8.78 -7.02 -9.62
C SER A 36 10.09 -7.07 -10.40
N TYR A 37 10.63 -5.91 -10.72
CA TYR A 37 11.98 -5.76 -11.25
C TYR A 37 12.90 -5.25 -10.14
N SER A 38 13.59 -6.17 -9.47
CA SER A 38 14.42 -5.88 -8.29
C SER A 38 15.81 -6.52 -8.37
N PRO A 39 16.62 -6.19 -9.41
CA PRO A 39 17.93 -6.81 -9.62
C PRO A 39 18.98 -6.37 -8.59
N TYR A 40 18.75 -5.30 -7.86
CA TYR A 40 19.70 -4.74 -6.89
C TYR A 40 19.41 -5.21 -5.46
N SER A 41 18.16 -5.08 -5.03
CA SER A 41 17.76 -5.46 -3.65
C SER A 41 17.36 -6.92 -3.51
N HIS A 42 16.95 -7.55 -4.60
CA HIS A 42 16.30 -8.87 -4.61
C HIS A 42 15.04 -8.94 -3.74
N PHE A 43 14.49 -7.77 -3.38
CA PHE A 43 13.29 -7.62 -2.56
C PHE A 43 12.11 -7.29 -3.45
N ARG A 44 11.18 -8.24 -3.58
CA ARG A 44 10.04 -8.16 -4.50
C ARG A 44 8.80 -7.69 -3.79
N VAL A 45 8.37 -6.47 -4.06
CA VAL A 45 7.15 -5.89 -3.47
C VAL A 45 6.03 -5.91 -4.49
N GLY A 46 4.86 -6.35 -4.05
CA GLY A 46 3.62 -6.25 -4.80
C GLY A 46 2.61 -5.39 -4.05
N ALA A 47 1.85 -4.62 -4.79
CA ALA A 47 0.73 -3.84 -4.30
C ALA A 47 -0.46 -3.95 -5.24
N ALA A 48 -1.64 -3.69 -4.71
CA ALA A 48 -2.85 -3.56 -5.50
C ALA A 48 -3.76 -2.52 -4.86
N VAL A 49 -4.38 -1.66 -5.65
CA VAL A 49 -5.39 -0.70 -5.19
C VAL A 49 -6.77 -1.13 -5.64
N LEU A 50 -7.76 -0.97 -4.76
CA LEU A 50 -9.17 -1.20 -5.03
C LEU A 50 -9.84 0.14 -5.29
N LEU A 51 -10.55 0.24 -6.39
CA LEU A 51 -11.37 1.39 -6.75
C LEU A 51 -12.82 1.22 -6.26
N ASP A 52 -13.55 2.32 -6.15
CA ASP A 52 -14.95 2.35 -5.69
C ASP A 52 -15.94 1.63 -6.62
N ASP A 53 -15.54 1.35 -7.86
CA ASP A 53 -16.31 0.54 -8.82
C ASP A 53 -15.95 -0.96 -8.77
N GLY A 54 -15.06 -1.38 -7.87
CA GLY A 54 -14.64 -2.75 -7.69
C GLY A 54 -13.43 -3.19 -8.54
N ASN A 55 -12.91 -2.31 -9.42
CA ASN A 55 -11.70 -2.59 -10.19
C ASN A 55 -10.48 -2.64 -9.28
N ILE A 56 -9.58 -3.57 -9.56
CA ILE A 56 -8.30 -3.74 -8.87
C ILE A 56 -7.17 -3.40 -9.84
N ILE A 57 -6.28 -2.48 -9.44
CA ILE A 57 -5.13 -2.05 -10.22
C ILE A 57 -3.86 -2.53 -9.52
N PRO A 58 -3.14 -3.51 -10.11
CA PRO A 58 -1.91 -4.03 -9.53
C PRO A 58 -0.71 -3.12 -9.77
N GLY A 59 0.33 -3.28 -8.96
CA GLY A 59 1.62 -2.65 -9.12
C GLY A 59 2.72 -3.44 -8.42
N CYS A 60 3.95 -3.23 -8.84
CA CYS A 60 5.13 -3.83 -8.23
C CYS A 60 6.29 -2.84 -8.24
N ASN A 61 7.31 -3.07 -7.42
CA ASN A 61 8.49 -2.21 -7.44
C ASN A 61 9.29 -2.40 -8.72
N GLN A 62 9.79 -1.28 -9.24
CA GLN A 62 10.62 -1.21 -10.43
C GLN A 62 11.91 -0.48 -10.07
N GLU A 63 13.00 -1.23 -9.95
CA GLU A 63 14.31 -0.67 -9.61
C GLU A 63 15.02 -0.10 -10.83
N ASN A 64 15.95 0.79 -10.58
CA ASN A 64 16.75 1.44 -11.59
C ASN A 64 18.18 1.64 -11.07
N ALA A 65 19.18 1.55 -11.94
CA ALA A 65 20.57 1.84 -11.59
C ALA A 65 20.74 3.27 -11.05
N ALA A 66 19.93 4.21 -11.52
CA ALA A 66 19.75 5.52 -10.91
C ALA A 66 18.71 5.39 -9.80
N PHE A 67 19.14 5.13 -8.56
CA PHE A 67 18.26 4.80 -7.44
C PHE A 67 17.11 5.78 -7.22
N GLY A 68 17.31 7.06 -7.47
CA GLY A 68 16.24 8.07 -7.38
C GLY A 68 15.09 7.88 -8.37
N VAL A 69 15.26 7.08 -9.40
CA VAL A 69 14.23 6.76 -10.41
C VAL A 69 13.42 5.53 -10.00
N THR A 70 13.92 4.70 -9.10
CA THR A 70 13.22 3.53 -8.55
C THR A 70 11.85 3.92 -8.01
N ILE A 71 10.82 3.12 -8.33
CA ILE A 71 9.47 3.32 -7.80
C ILE A 71 9.03 2.12 -6.96
N CYS A 72 8.40 2.41 -5.80
CA CYS A 72 7.81 1.39 -4.95
C CYS A 72 6.51 0.84 -5.57
N ALA A 73 6.15 -0.38 -5.21
CA ALA A 73 4.94 -1.06 -5.68
C ALA A 73 3.66 -0.24 -5.41
N GLU A 74 3.56 0.37 -4.24
CA GLU A 74 2.41 1.17 -3.82
C GLU A 74 2.20 2.36 -4.77
N ARG A 75 3.26 3.11 -5.07
CA ARG A 75 3.16 4.25 -5.98
C ARG A 75 2.96 3.81 -7.43
N SER A 76 3.53 2.68 -7.83
CA SER A 76 3.25 2.08 -9.13
C SER A 76 1.76 1.79 -9.32
N ALA A 77 1.12 1.10 -8.37
CA ALA A 77 -0.31 0.82 -8.40
C ALA A 77 -1.17 2.10 -8.33
N LEU A 78 -0.86 2.97 -7.36
CA LEU A 78 -1.64 4.19 -7.09
C LEU A 78 -1.61 5.17 -8.27
N PHE A 79 -0.46 5.37 -8.90
CA PHE A 79 -0.31 6.29 -10.02
C PHE A 79 -0.90 5.71 -11.31
N ALA A 80 -0.81 4.38 -11.51
CA ALA A 80 -1.51 3.71 -12.60
C ALA A 80 -3.02 3.87 -12.46
N ALA A 81 -3.57 3.67 -11.26
CA ALA A 81 -4.98 3.90 -10.97
C ALA A 81 -5.40 5.33 -11.29
N GLY A 82 -4.64 6.33 -10.83
CA GLY A 82 -4.92 7.75 -11.11
C GLY A 82 -4.84 8.13 -12.57
N ALA A 83 -3.96 7.49 -13.35
CA ALA A 83 -3.80 7.74 -14.78
C ALA A 83 -4.88 7.04 -15.62
N MET A 84 -5.22 5.80 -15.28
CA MET A 84 -6.17 4.96 -16.04
C MET A 84 -7.63 5.24 -15.66
N HIS A 85 -7.90 5.58 -14.40
CA HIS A 85 -9.23 5.76 -13.83
C HIS A 85 -9.31 7.03 -12.97
N PRO A 86 -9.09 8.24 -13.56
CA PRO A 86 -8.95 9.49 -12.80
C PRO A 86 -10.21 9.88 -12.01
N ASP A 87 -11.37 9.40 -12.44
CA ASP A 87 -12.67 9.70 -11.81
C ASP A 87 -13.10 8.68 -10.76
N LYS A 88 -12.28 7.63 -10.53
CA LYS A 88 -12.57 6.59 -9.55
C LYS A 88 -11.80 6.82 -8.27
N LYS A 89 -12.47 6.60 -7.14
CA LYS A 89 -11.85 6.73 -5.81
C LYS A 89 -11.06 5.48 -5.47
N VAL A 90 -9.85 5.67 -4.96
CA VAL A 90 -9.11 4.58 -4.30
C VAL A 90 -9.71 4.39 -2.91
N VAL A 91 -10.21 3.18 -2.63
CA VAL A 91 -10.87 2.85 -1.35
C VAL A 91 -10.04 1.92 -0.47
N ALA A 92 -9.14 1.15 -1.06
CA ALA A 92 -8.22 0.30 -0.33
C ALA A 92 -6.93 0.05 -1.10
N ILE A 93 -5.87 -0.32 -0.38
CA ILE A 93 -4.60 -0.80 -0.93
C ILE A 93 -4.13 -2.01 -0.15
N ALA A 94 -3.63 -3.05 -0.84
CA ALA A 94 -2.92 -4.16 -0.22
C ALA A 94 -1.45 -4.12 -0.63
N ILE A 95 -0.57 -4.52 0.29
CA ILE A 95 0.89 -4.53 0.11
C ILE A 95 1.44 -5.82 0.70
N THR A 96 2.35 -6.46 -0.03
CA THR A 96 3.10 -7.63 0.43
C THR A 96 4.47 -7.67 -0.22
N ALA A 97 5.35 -8.53 0.28
CA ALA A 97 6.68 -8.70 -0.29
C ALA A 97 7.15 -10.15 -0.26
N ARG A 98 8.14 -10.45 -1.11
CA ARG A 98 8.91 -11.68 -1.10
C ARG A 98 10.38 -11.36 -0.83
N ASP A 99 11.03 -12.28 -0.12
CA ASP A 99 12.46 -12.25 0.12
C ASP A 99 13.28 -12.63 -1.15
N GLU A 100 14.60 -12.66 -1.04
CA GLU A 100 15.52 -13.03 -2.12
C GLU A 100 15.33 -14.48 -2.60
N ASN A 101 14.78 -15.37 -1.77
CA ASN A 101 14.50 -16.76 -2.10
C ASN A 101 13.12 -16.94 -2.77
N GLY A 102 12.33 -15.86 -2.88
CA GLY A 102 10.99 -15.86 -3.44
C GLY A 102 9.89 -16.26 -2.47
N ASN A 103 10.18 -16.39 -1.17
CA ASN A 103 9.19 -16.68 -0.16
C ASN A 103 8.45 -15.41 0.26
N LEU A 104 7.14 -15.49 0.44
CA LEU A 104 6.37 -14.41 1.06
C LEU A 104 6.87 -14.16 2.48
N LEU A 105 6.99 -12.90 2.86
CA LEU A 105 7.41 -12.53 4.21
C LEU A 105 6.38 -12.99 5.24
N GLU A 106 6.86 -13.44 6.39
CA GLU A 106 6.00 -13.83 7.52
C GLU A 106 5.34 -12.60 8.16
N GLN A 107 6.11 -11.54 8.34
CA GLN A 107 5.62 -10.29 8.91
C GLN A 107 5.24 -9.30 7.81
N PRO A 108 4.15 -8.52 8.00
CA PRO A 108 3.75 -7.51 7.05
C PRO A 108 4.83 -6.45 6.81
N VAL A 109 5.07 -6.11 5.53
CA VAL A 109 5.91 -4.99 5.15
C VAL A 109 5.10 -3.69 5.20
N THR A 110 5.71 -2.63 5.71
CA THR A 110 5.06 -1.32 5.83
C THR A 110 5.49 -0.39 4.70
N PRO A 111 4.60 0.52 4.23
CA PRO A 111 4.92 1.49 3.20
C PRO A 111 6.00 2.48 3.67
N CYS A 112 6.93 2.82 2.78
CA CYS A 112 7.94 3.84 3.04
C CYS A 112 7.32 5.24 3.17
N GLY A 113 8.09 6.22 3.65
CA GLY A 113 7.60 7.60 3.85
C GLY A 113 7.05 8.24 2.58
N SER A 114 7.68 8.04 1.43
CA SER A 114 7.20 8.56 0.13
C SER A 114 5.86 7.94 -0.28
N CYS A 115 5.66 6.65 -0.02
CA CYS A 115 4.39 5.97 -0.30
C CYS A 115 3.29 6.43 0.67
N ARG A 116 3.62 6.67 1.94
CA ARG A 116 2.67 7.25 2.90
C ARG A 116 2.24 8.64 2.46
N GLN A 117 3.17 9.47 1.99
CA GLN A 117 2.84 10.81 1.45
C GLN A 117 1.93 10.73 0.22
N ALA A 118 2.18 9.79 -0.69
CA ALA A 118 1.32 9.57 -1.87
C ALA A 118 -0.10 9.11 -1.47
N LEU A 119 -0.23 8.30 -0.42
CA LEU A 119 -1.52 7.87 0.11
C LEU A 119 -2.29 9.02 0.79
N ILE A 120 -1.59 9.95 1.47
CA ILE A 120 -2.21 11.17 2.02
C ILE A 120 -2.84 11.99 0.89
N GLU A 121 -2.11 12.19 -0.20
CA GLU A 121 -2.62 12.93 -1.35
C GLU A 121 -3.85 12.26 -1.97
N ALA A 122 -3.83 10.93 -2.07
CA ALA A 122 -4.99 10.18 -2.57
C ALA A 122 -6.22 10.31 -1.66
N GLU A 123 -6.06 10.25 -0.34
CA GLU A 123 -7.17 10.51 0.60
C GLU A 123 -7.71 11.92 0.46
N THR A 124 -6.83 12.92 0.33
CA THR A 124 -7.22 14.32 0.12
C THR A 124 -7.95 14.51 -1.20
N ARG A 125 -7.40 13.96 -2.29
CA ARG A 125 -7.97 14.07 -3.65
C ARG A 125 -9.38 13.49 -3.73
N TYR A 126 -9.61 12.34 -3.12
CA TYR A 126 -10.87 11.61 -3.25
C TYR A 126 -11.83 11.83 -2.07
N GLY A 127 -11.39 12.51 -1.02
CA GLY A 127 -12.22 12.89 0.12
C GLY A 127 -12.64 11.71 0.99
N GLY A 128 -11.79 10.69 1.15
CA GLY A 128 -12.13 9.52 1.95
C GLY A 128 -10.90 8.76 2.43
N LYS A 129 -11.04 8.03 3.55
CA LYS A 129 -9.99 7.17 4.07
C LYS A 129 -9.77 5.96 3.18
N ILE A 130 -8.51 5.58 3.03
CA ILE A 130 -8.09 4.37 2.32
C ILE A 130 -7.84 3.28 3.36
N THR A 131 -8.49 2.12 3.20
CA THR A 131 -8.15 0.93 3.99
C THR A 131 -6.81 0.38 3.51
N ILE A 132 -5.85 0.24 4.41
CA ILE A 132 -4.51 -0.27 4.11
C ILE A 132 -4.39 -1.68 4.69
N LEU A 133 -4.08 -2.65 3.82
CA LEU A 133 -3.90 -4.05 4.17
C LEU A 133 -2.43 -4.42 3.94
N LEU A 134 -1.71 -4.69 5.02
CA LEU A 134 -0.33 -5.14 4.96
C LEU A 134 -0.32 -6.64 5.22
N TYR A 135 0.04 -7.42 4.20
CA TYR A 135 -0.02 -8.87 4.27
C TYR A 135 1.35 -9.49 4.58
N GLY A 136 1.35 -10.33 5.59
CA GLY A 136 2.37 -11.33 5.88
C GLY A 136 1.69 -12.69 6.09
N THR A 137 2.44 -13.79 5.99
CA THR A 137 1.87 -15.14 6.13
C THR A 137 1.43 -15.44 7.57
N ASN A 138 2.02 -14.77 8.56
CA ASN A 138 1.69 -14.94 9.99
C ASN A 138 0.70 -13.91 10.53
N ALA A 139 0.58 -12.76 9.87
CA ALA A 139 -0.30 -11.69 10.32
C ALA A 139 -0.73 -10.80 9.15
N ILE A 140 -1.89 -10.19 9.27
CA ILE A 140 -2.38 -9.13 8.38
C ILE A 140 -2.64 -7.91 9.24
N TYR A 141 -2.06 -6.76 8.86
CA TYR A 141 -2.37 -5.49 9.50
C TYR A 141 -3.44 -4.77 8.66
N ARG A 142 -4.57 -4.47 9.28
CA ARG A 142 -5.63 -3.68 8.69
C ARG A 142 -5.68 -2.31 9.37
N ILE A 143 -5.55 -1.27 8.56
CA ILE A 143 -5.38 0.12 9.02
C ILE A 143 -6.42 0.98 8.32
N ASP A 144 -7.19 1.74 9.09
CA ASP A 144 -8.25 2.60 8.58
C ASP A 144 -7.74 4.04 8.43
N GLY A 145 -7.19 4.33 7.25
CA GLY A 145 -6.68 5.65 6.88
C GLY A 145 -5.18 5.84 7.16
N ILE A 146 -4.54 6.59 6.28
CA ILE A 146 -3.09 6.82 6.31
C ILE A 146 -2.63 7.62 7.53
N ALA A 147 -3.50 8.41 8.15
CA ALA A 147 -3.20 9.16 9.37
C ALA A 147 -2.71 8.27 10.52
N GLN A 148 -3.10 6.98 10.54
CA GLN A 148 -2.63 6.01 11.51
C GLN A 148 -1.13 5.68 11.36
N LEU A 149 -0.57 5.88 10.16
CA LEU A 149 0.85 5.61 9.85
C LEU A 149 1.69 6.87 9.70
N MET A 150 1.09 8.04 9.66
CA MET A 150 1.79 9.30 9.44
C MET A 150 1.10 10.45 10.17
N PRO A 151 1.31 10.56 11.50
CA PRO A 151 0.81 11.69 12.29
C PRO A 151 1.50 12.99 11.87
N LEU A 152 0.81 14.13 12.04
CA LEU A 152 1.30 15.46 11.67
C LEU A 152 1.79 15.54 10.22
N SER A 153 1.01 14.96 9.31
CA SER A 153 1.37 14.87 7.90
C SER A 153 1.17 16.19 7.16
N PHE A 154 1.96 16.38 6.12
CA PHE A 154 1.77 17.48 5.17
C PHE A 154 0.67 17.11 4.19
N SER A 155 -0.46 17.82 4.22
CA SER A 155 -1.64 17.52 3.39
C SER A 155 -2.13 18.70 2.55
N THR A 156 -1.84 19.93 2.95
CA THR A 156 -2.30 21.14 2.25
C THR A 156 -1.26 22.25 2.32
N TYR A 157 -1.37 23.25 1.41
CA TYR A 157 -0.58 24.47 1.40
C TYR A 157 -1.20 25.62 2.22
N SER A 158 -2.30 25.36 2.88
CA SER A 158 -3.03 26.35 3.71
C SER A 158 -2.76 26.14 5.18
#